data_113cba6ed6bd639c38c7ad9443fadb3f
#
_entry.id   113cba6ed6bd639c38c7ad9443fadb3f
#
_cell.length_a   1.000
_cell.length_b   1.000
_cell.length_c   1.000
_cell.angle_alpha   90.00
_cell.angle_beta   90.00
_cell.angle_gamma   90.00
#
_symmetry.space_group_name_H-M   'P 1'
#
loop_
_entity.id
_entity.type
_entity.pdbx_description
1 polymer ?
#
loop_
_entity_poly.entity_id
_entity_poly.type
_entity_poly.pdbx_seq_one_letter_code
_entity_poly.pdbx_strand_id
1 'polypeptide(L)'
;MLRNVHAALAGMVMVLGVASARADESSVQLTQADGVERVQAYCAICHSLDYIVMNSPFQDRAGWDKTVTKMVKVMGAPLTPEDTAAVVDYLAANYGKPQ
;
A
#
# COMPACT_ATOMS: atom_id res chain seq x y z
N MET A 1 -9.49 -62.57 -41.45
CA MET A 1 -10.02 -62.01 -40.18
C MET A 1 -9.25 -60.76 -39.81
N LEU A 2 -9.86 -59.64 -40.09
CA LEU A 2 -9.24 -58.33 -39.75
C LEU A 2 -9.72 -57.96 -38.34
N ARG A 3 -8.80 -57.98 -37.39
CA ARG A 3 -9.04 -57.47 -36.05
C ARG A 3 -8.74 -55.98 -36.03
N ASN A 4 -9.77 -55.16 -35.98
CA ASN A 4 -9.67 -53.76 -35.80
C ASN A 4 -9.18 -53.46 -34.37
N VAL A 5 -7.91 -53.05 -34.25
CA VAL A 5 -7.36 -52.51 -33.03
C VAL A 5 -7.61 -51.00 -33.08
N HIS A 6 -8.66 -50.54 -32.45
CA HIS A 6 -8.88 -49.10 -32.23
C HIS A 6 -8.00 -48.68 -31.08
N ALA A 7 -6.88 -48.09 -31.40
CA ALA A 7 -6.07 -47.39 -30.41
C ALA A 7 -6.77 -46.08 -30.05
N ALA A 8 -7.39 -46.05 -28.88
CA ALA A 8 -7.93 -44.84 -28.31
C ALA A 8 -6.76 -43.98 -27.79
N LEU A 9 -6.41 -42.95 -28.54
CA LEU A 9 -5.53 -41.87 -28.06
C LEU A 9 -6.34 -41.00 -27.09
N ALA A 10 -6.19 -41.27 -25.80
CA ALA A 10 -6.66 -40.37 -24.75
C ALA A 10 -5.77 -39.14 -24.73
N GLY A 11 -6.21 -38.07 -25.37
CA GLY A 11 -5.60 -36.78 -25.29
C GLY A 11 -5.74 -36.17 -23.88
N MET A 12 -4.69 -36.22 -23.09
CA MET A 12 -4.60 -35.58 -21.80
C MET A 12 -4.43 -34.10 -22.04
N VAL A 13 -5.51 -33.33 -21.96
CA VAL A 13 -5.46 -31.86 -21.98
C VAL A 13 -4.97 -31.40 -20.63
N MET A 14 -3.68 -31.01 -20.60
CA MET A 14 -3.08 -30.37 -19.43
C MET A 14 -3.52 -28.92 -19.40
N VAL A 15 -4.53 -28.62 -18.58
CA VAL A 15 -4.93 -27.24 -18.30
C VAL A 15 -3.88 -26.64 -17.39
N LEU A 16 -2.94 -25.90 -17.99
CA LEU A 16 -2.04 -25.02 -17.24
C LEU A 16 -2.88 -23.88 -16.65
N GLY A 17 -3.23 -24.04 -15.39
CA GLY A 17 -3.81 -22.96 -14.61
C GLY A 17 -2.77 -21.84 -14.46
N VAL A 18 -2.95 -20.74 -15.18
CA VAL A 18 -2.17 -19.53 -14.97
C VAL A 18 -2.63 -18.96 -13.63
N ALA A 19 -1.91 -19.27 -12.55
CA ALA A 19 -2.06 -18.57 -11.30
C ALA A 19 -1.61 -17.13 -11.54
N SER A 20 -2.57 -16.21 -11.67
CA SER A 20 -2.27 -14.78 -11.66
C SER A 20 -1.72 -14.42 -10.29
N ALA A 21 -0.40 -14.31 -10.16
CA ALA A 21 0.21 -13.72 -9.00
C ALA A 21 -0.19 -12.24 -8.99
N ARG A 22 -1.17 -11.89 -8.20
CA ARG A 22 -1.44 -10.49 -7.85
C ARG A 22 -0.30 -10.08 -6.95
N ALA A 23 0.56 -9.20 -7.44
CA ALA A 23 1.46 -8.46 -6.59
C ALA A 23 0.58 -7.58 -5.70
N ASP A 24 0.42 -7.95 -4.45
CA ASP A 24 -0.23 -7.12 -3.44
C ASP A 24 0.75 -6.01 -3.07
N GLU A 25 0.62 -4.85 -3.72
CA GLU A 25 1.48 -3.69 -3.51
C GLU A 25 1.26 -3.00 -2.17
N SER A 26 0.33 -3.46 -1.35
CA SER A 26 -0.06 -2.80 -0.11
C SER A 26 -0.26 -3.80 1.02
N SER A 27 0.83 -4.40 1.50
CA SER A 27 0.81 -5.25 2.69
C SER A 27 0.98 -4.47 4.00
N VAL A 28 1.20 -3.16 3.94
CA VAL A 28 1.45 -2.34 5.13
C VAL A 28 0.16 -2.09 5.90
N GLN A 29 0.14 -2.60 7.12
CA GLN A 29 -0.90 -2.31 8.10
C GLN A 29 -0.41 -1.16 9.00
N LEU A 30 -1.01 0.01 8.88
CA LEU A 30 -0.70 1.13 9.74
C LEU A 30 -1.22 0.90 11.17
N THR A 31 -0.52 1.47 12.15
CA THR A 31 -0.93 1.44 13.54
C THR A 31 -2.35 1.99 13.70
N GLN A 32 -3.23 1.21 14.33
CA GLN A 32 -4.61 1.62 14.59
C GLN A 32 -4.63 2.60 15.77
N ALA A 33 -4.78 3.88 15.45
CA ALA A 33 -4.80 4.98 16.40
C ALA A 33 -5.57 6.16 15.80
N ASP A 34 -5.85 7.19 16.58
CA ASP A 34 -6.55 8.39 16.13
C ASP A 34 -5.86 9.00 14.91
N GLY A 35 -6.64 9.26 13.86
CA GLY A 35 -6.16 9.84 12.61
C GLY A 35 -5.75 8.84 11.53
N VAL A 36 -5.69 7.53 11.82
CA VAL A 36 -5.30 6.51 10.84
C VAL A 36 -6.18 6.52 9.59
N GLU A 37 -7.47 6.76 9.75
CA GLU A 37 -8.43 6.80 8.64
C GLU A 37 -8.12 7.92 7.66
N ARG A 38 -7.75 9.10 8.17
CA ARG A 38 -7.32 10.22 7.32
C ARG A 38 -6.03 9.92 6.58
N VAL A 39 -5.06 9.33 7.26
CA VAL A 39 -3.80 8.91 6.63
C VAL A 39 -4.04 7.89 5.53
N GLN A 40 -4.82 6.88 5.79
CA GLN A 40 -5.17 5.86 4.79
C GLN A 40 -5.93 6.45 3.59
N ALA A 41 -6.89 7.33 3.84
CA ALA A 41 -7.70 7.94 2.80
C ALA A 41 -6.91 8.89 1.89
N TYR A 42 -6.06 9.74 2.46
CA TYR A 42 -5.38 10.80 1.72
C TYR A 42 -3.99 10.40 1.22
N CYS A 43 -3.22 9.66 2.02
CA CYS A 43 -1.84 9.32 1.63
C CYS A 43 -1.78 8.21 0.59
N ALA A 44 -2.76 7.33 0.52
CA ALA A 44 -2.84 6.24 -0.45
C ALA A 44 -3.23 6.69 -1.88
N ILE A 45 -3.66 7.94 -2.06
CA ILE A 45 -4.11 8.44 -3.36
C ILE A 45 -2.97 8.48 -4.39
N CYS A 46 -1.76 8.85 -3.97
CA CYS A 46 -0.65 9.12 -4.87
C CYS A 46 0.45 8.07 -4.85
N HIS A 47 0.65 7.39 -3.73
CA HIS A 47 1.70 6.38 -3.56
C HIS A 47 1.36 5.39 -2.44
N SER A 48 2.16 4.34 -2.32
CA SER A 48 1.99 3.32 -1.28
C SER A 48 2.22 3.88 0.13
N LEU A 49 1.51 3.33 1.11
CA LEU A 49 1.69 3.64 2.53
C LEU A 49 3.02 3.11 3.09
N ASP A 50 3.73 2.24 2.36
CA ASP A 50 5.09 1.79 2.68
C ASP A 50 6.04 2.96 2.91
N TYR A 51 5.82 4.07 2.20
CA TYR A 51 6.61 5.29 2.33
C TYR A 51 6.65 5.82 3.77
N ILE A 52 5.55 5.69 4.51
CA ILE A 52 5.46 6.10 5.91
C ILE A 52 6.42 5.27 6.77
N VAL A 53 6.36 3.95 6.63
CA VAL A 53 7.19 3.02 7.40
C VAL A 53 8.67 3.20 7.07
N MET A 54 8.99 3.38 5.80
CA MET A 54 10.37 3.57 5.34
C MET A 54 11.00 4.86 5.85
N ASN A 55 10.21 5.92 6.01
CA ASN A 55 10.69 7.21 6.48
C ASN A 55 10.63 7.39 8.00
N SER A 56 9.89 6.53 8.70
CA SER A 56 9.73 6.60 10.16
C SER A 56 11.03 6.72 10.93
N PRO A 57 12.12 5.97 10.61
CA PRO A 57 13.37 6.07 11.35
C PRO A 57 14.08 7.44 11.23
N PHE A 58 13.70 8.25 10.25
CA PHE A 58 14.41 9.49 9.90
C PHE A 58 13.62 10.75 10.23
N GLN A 59 12.34 10.63 10.56
CA GLN A 59 11.45 11.78 10.71
C GLN A 59 10.94 11.93 12.15
N ASP A 60 11.21 13.08 12.76
CA ASP A 60 10.51 13.54 13.96
C ASP A 60 9.24 14.33 13.57
N ARG A 61 8.56 14.94 14.55
CA ARG A 61 7.37 15.75 14.29
C ARG A 61 7.64 16.87 13.27
N ALA A 62 8.74 17.57 13.41
CA ALA A 62 9.10 18.66 12.49
C ALA A 62 9.35 18.13 11.07
N GLY A 63 9.97 16.97 10.94
CA GLY A 63 10.18 16.29 9.67
C GLY A 63 8.85 15.88 9.02
N TRP A 64 7.95 15.28 9.77
CA TRP A 64 6.61 14.91 9.27
C TRP A 64 5.79 16.14 8.89
N ASP A 65 5.84 17.22 9.67
CA ASP A 65 5.16 18.46 9.33
C ASP A 65 5.65 19.03 7.99
N LYS A 66 6.94 19.06 7.75
CA LYS A 66 7.52 19.50 6.47
C LYS A 66 7.09 18.58 5.32
N THR A 67 7.10 17.27 5.53
CA THR A 67 6.71 16.29 4.52
C THR A 67 5.25 16.45 4.14
N VAL A 68 4.34 16.51 5.11
CA VAL A 68 2.90 16.67 4.85
C VAL A 68 2.60 18.02 4.22
N THR A 69 3.22 19.08 4.70
CA THR A 69 3.09 20.42 4.11
C THR A 69 3.52 20.44 2.64
N LYS A 70 4.60 19.75 2.30
CA LYS A 70 5.03 19.61 0.91
C LYS A 70 4.01 18.85 0.07
N MET A 71 3.43 17.76 0.60
CA MET A 71 2.39 17.02 -0.10
C MET A 71 1.18 17.91 -0.41
N VAL A 72 0.77 18.74 0.52
CA VAL A 72 -0.37 19.66 0.34
C VAL A 72 -0.03 20.81 -0.61
N LYS A 73 1.04 21.54 -0.35
CA LYS A 73 1.35 22.79 -1.05
C LYS A 73 2.02 22.60 -2.41
N VAL A 74 2.83 21.57 -2.56
CA VAL A 74 3.61 21.34 -3.78
C VAL A 74 2.98 20.25 -4.63
N MET A 75 2.56 19.15 -4.02
CA MET A 75 2.03 17.98 -4.72
C MET A 75 0.51 17.99 -4.88
N GLY A 76 -0.18 18.94 -4.26
CA GLY A 76 -1.62 19.11 -4.40
C GLY A 76 -2.49 18.13 -3.65
N ALA A 77 -1.99 17.52 -2.55
CA ALA A 77 -2.79 16.64 -1.73
C ALA A 77 -4.04 17.36 -1.19
N PRO A 78 -5.23 16.77 -1.30
CA PRO A 78 -6.49 17.47 -1.00
C PRO A 78 -6.85 17.46 0.49
N LEU A 79 -5.93 17.90 1.35
CA LEU A 79 -6.13 18.00 2.79
C LEU A 79 -6.52 19.41 3.19
N THR A 80 -7.53 19.53 4.05
CA THR A 80 -7.82 20.77 4.76
C THR A 80 -6.72 21.06 5.80
N PRO A 81 -6.63 22.30 6.33
CA PRO A 81 -5.71 22.57 7.45
C PRO A 81 -5.95 21.67 8.66
N GLU A 82 -7.21 21.35 8.96
CA GLU A 82 -7.58 20.42 10.03
C GLU A 82 -7.10 18.99 9.76
N ASP A 83 -7.33 18.49 8.54
CA ASP A 83 -6.84 17.17 8.13
C ASP A 83 -5.30 17.10 8.19
N THR A 84 -4.64 18.16 7.75
CA THR A 84 -3.18 18.26 7.79
C THR A 84 -2.66 18.15 9.22
N ALA A 85 -3.24 18.88 10.16
CA ALA A 85 -2.86 18.79 11.56
C ALA A 85 -3.07 17.39 12.14
N ALA A 86 -4.20 16.77 11.86
CA ALA A 86 -4.52 15.41 12.33
C ALA A 86 -3.58 14.36 11.75
N VAL A 87 -3.20 14.49 10.48
CA VAL A 87 -2.24 13.60 9.82
C VAL A 87 -0.85 13.75 10.44
N VAL A 88 -0.37 14.96 10.65
CA VAL A 88 0.92 15.22 11.31
C VAL A 88 0.93 14.66 12.73
N ASP A 89 -0.12 14.87 13.50
CA ASP A 89 -0.24 14.33 14.86
C ASP A 89 -0.17 12.80 14.86
N TYR A 90 -0.88 12.14 13.97
CA TYR A 90 -0.83 10.69 13.84
C TYR A 90 0.57 10.18 13.47
N LEU A 91 1.20 10.78 12.46
CA LEU A 91 2.53 10.37 12.00
C LEU A 91 3.59 10.61 13.08
N ALA A 92 3.54 11.74 13.75
CA ALA A 92 4.48 12.05 14.83
C ALA A 92 4.34 11.09 16.02
N ALA A 93 3.10 10.74 16.39
CA ALA A 93 2.84 9.86 17.52
C ALA A 93 3.19 8.40 17.26
N ASN A 94 2.98 7.91 16.05
CA ASN A 94 3.08 6.48 15.72
C ASN A 94 4.30 6.14 14.85
N TYR A 95 4.83 7.10 14.12
CA TYR A 95 5.92 6.92 13.15
C TYR A 95 7.02 7.99 13.27
N GLY A 96 7.03 8.73 14.36
CA GLY A 96 8.08 9.71 14.66
C GLY A 96 9.27 9.03 15.34
N LYS A 97 10.49 9.37 14.92
CA LYS A 97 11.68 8.98 15.67
C LYS A 97 11.69 9.67 17.04
N PRO A 98 12.23 9.05 18.09
CA PRO A 98 12.44 9.71 19.38
C PRO A 98 13.31 10.97 19.22
N GLN A 99 12.99 12.03 19.97
CA GLN A 99 13.82 13.23 20.06
C GLN A 99 14.99 13.01 21.03
#